data_d307e92badb51d9ce5bc33e01cc4f775
#
_entry.id   d307e92badb51d9ce5bc33e01cc4f775
#
_cell.length_a   1.000
_cell.length_b   1.000
_cell.length_c   1.000
_cell.angle_alpha   90.00
_cell.angle_beta   90.00
_cell.angle_gamma   90.00
#
_symmetry.space_group_name_H-M   'P 1'
#
loop_
_entity.id
_entity.type
_entity.pdbx_description
1 polymer ?
#
loop_
_entity_poly.entity_id
_entity_poly.type
_entity_poly.pdbx_seq_one_letter_code
_entity_poly.pdbx_strand_id
1 'polypeptide(L)'
;MVRRYMAAMVCAVLACATLVPGQLALAQDKASDKSYEQMVNKAIEFLVTKSQDSDGAYNAKAGPAITALVTGALLKHGRSPSDPQIAKSLKYLEKFVRADGGIHAEETSHKNYETAISLVCFSLANKDGKYDTILKNGDKYVKSLQWGAIDGKQASDVEYGGAGYGKNKRPDLSNTSFFIDALKATGNDESSEAMKRALLFVSRCQNLETEHNTTPFAAKKPDGGFYYTPAAGGVSQAGVDAETGALRSYASMTYAGLKSMIYAGVKKDDQRVVAAQKWLAKNYDLNSNPGMGTSGLFYYYHTMAKTLDALGQDTFVDEKGVAHDWRKEIIATLASKQQADGSFVNTDPRWMEGDSAIVTGYALLALSYCKAK
;
A
#
# COMPACT_ATOMS: atom_id res chain seq x y z
N MET A 1 -36.44 -49.52 -68.48
CA MET A 1 -36.75 -48.26 -67.80
C MET A 1 -35.78 -48.11 -66.62
N VAL A 2 -34.74 -47.33 -66.82
CA VAL A 2 -33.68 -47.12 -65.78
C VAL A 2 -33.75 -45.66 -65.35
N ARG A 3 -34.12 -45.40 -64.12
CA ARG A 3 -34.10 -44.04 -63.52
C ARG A 3 -32.70 -43.77 -62.89
N ARG A 4 -32.00 -42.78 -63.44
CA ARG A 4 -30.78 -42.22 -62.85
C ARG A 4 -31.13 -41.30 -61.69
N TYR A 5 -30.55 -41.53 -60.54
CA TYR A 5 -30.51 -40.57 -59.44
C TYR A 5 -29.15 -39.87 -59.48
N MET A 6 -29.13 -38.57 -59.70
CA MET A 6 -27.98 -37.70 -59.49
C MET A 6 -27.94 -37.32 -58.00
N ALA A 7 -26.88 -37.69 -57.32
CA ALA A 7 -26.59 -37.19 -55.98
C ALA A 7 -25.79 -35.90 -56.09
N ALA A 8 -26.35 -34.78 -55.63
CA ALA A 8 -25.65 -33.52 -55.48
C ALA A 8 -24.85 -33.54 -54.21
N MET A 9 -23.52 -33.48 -54.34
CA MET A 9 -22.57 -33.39 -53.21
C MET A 9 -22.41 -31.92 -52.88
N VAL A 10 -22.97 -31.47 -51.73
CA VAL A 10 -22.75 -30.13 -51.19
C VAL A 10 -21.44 -30.15 -50.38
N CYS A 11 -20.38 -29.55 -50.93
CA CYS A 11 -19.14 -29.27 -50.20
C CYS A 11 -19.38 -28.09 -49.26
N ALA A 12 -19.56 -28.35 -47.93
CA ALA A 12 -19.49 -27.32 -46.91
C ALA A 12 -17.99 -27.03 -46.63
N VAL A 13 -17.52 -25.88 -47.12
CA VAL A 13 -16.19 -25.37 -46.74
C VAL A 13 -16.30 -24.77 -45.35
N LEU A 14 -15.85 -25.52 -44.31
CA LEU A 14 -15.59 -24.96 -42.99
C LEU A 14 -14.32 -24.08 -43.11
N ALA A 15 -14.50 -22.76 -43.12
CA ALA A 15 -13.42 -21.82 -42.92
C ALA A 15 -13.02 -21.85 -41.44
N CYS A 16 -12.05 -22.70 -41.07
CA CYS A 16 -11.33 -22.56 -39.80
C CYS A 16 -10.47 -21.30 -39.86
N ALA A 17 -10.95 -20.22 -39.25
CA ALA A 17 -10.14 -19.03 -39.03
C ALA A 17 -9.07 -19.41 -37.96
N THR A 18 -7.87 -19.74 -38.42
CA THR A 18 -6.70 -19.88 -37.54
C THR A 18 -6.28 -18.49 -37.09
N LEU A 19 -6.71 -18.09 -35.89
CA LEU A 19 -6.20 -16.89 -35.25
C LEU A 19 -4.70 -17.09 -34.99
N VAL A 20 -3.88 -16.17 -35.51
CA VAL A 20 -2.44 -16.13 -35.31
C VAL A 20 -2.19 -15.93 -33.80
N PRO A 21 -1.20 -16.63 -33.14
CA PRO A 21 -0.94 -16.51 -31.71
C PRO A 21 -0.82 -15.07 -31.19
N GLY A 22 -0.26 -14.15 -31.96
CA GLY A 22 -0.18 -12.73 -31.64
C GLY A 22 -1.53 -11.99 -31.62
N GLN A 23 -2.52 -12.43 -32.41
CA GLN A 23 -3.87 -11.83 -32.36
C GLN A 23 -4.67 -12.32 -31.16
N LEU A 24 -4.44 -13.55 -30.70
CA LEU A 24 -5.03 -14.06 -29.45
C LEU A 24 -4.47 -13.32 -28.22
N ALA A 25 -3.17 -13.10 -28.17
CA ALA A 25 -2.52 -12.37 -27.06
C ALA A 25 -3.03 -10.92 -27.00
N LEU A 26 -3.08 -10.20 -28.12
CA LEU A 26 -3.62 -8.83 -28.20
C LEU A 26 -5.12 -8.73 -27.85
N ALA A 27 -5.92 -9.75 -28.17
CA ALA A 27 -7.33 -9.79 -27.81
C ALA A 27 -7.51 -10.08 -26.30
N GLN A 28 -6.66 -10.91 -25.74
CA GLN A 28 -6.68 -11.25 -24.31
C GLN A 28 -6.20 -10.08 -23.44
N ASP A 29 -5.18 -9.32 -23.89
CA ASP A 29 -4.73 -8.10 -23.20
C ASP A 29 -5.82 -7.00 -23.24
N LYS A 30 -6.45 -6.78 -24.39
CA LYS A 30 -7.57 -5.81 -24.49
C LYS A 30 -8.79 -6.19 -23.65
N ALA A 31 -9.10 -7.48 -23.50
CA ALA A 31 -10.17 -7.95 -22.64
C ALA A 31 -9.83 -7.77 -21.15
N SER A 32 -8.56 -7.99 -20.79
CA SER A 32 -8.03 -7.75 -19.45
C SER A 32 -8.07 -6.26 -19.06
N ASP A 33 -7.64 -5.38 -19.97
CA ASP A 33 -7.67 -3.93 -19.75
C ASP A 33 -9.11 -3.41 -19.57
N LYS A 34 -10.04 -3.90 -20.39
CA LYS A 34 -11.46 -3.54 -20.26
C LYS A 34 -12.05 -4.00 -18.92
N SER A 35 -11.69 -5.18 -18.45
CA SER A 35 -12.10 -5.71 -17.15
C SER A 35 -11.52 -4.87 -16.00
N TYR A 36 -10.24 -4.49 -16.07
CA TYR A 36 -9.58 -3.60 -15.13
C TYR A 36 -10.29 -2.24 -15.04
N GLU A 37 -10.52 -1.58 -16.18
CA GLU A 37 -11.19 -0.29 -16.21
C GLU A 37 -12.63 -0.35 -15.68
N GLN A 38 -13.37 -1.41 -16.00
CA GLN A 38 -14.72 -1.61 -15.48
C GLN A 38 -14.73 -1.77 -13.94
N MET A 39 -13.78 -2.54 -13.37
CA MET A 39 -13.64 -2.71 -11.93
C MET A 39 -13.30 -1.39 -11.25
N VAL A 40 -12.32 -0.65 -11.78
CA VAL A 40 -11.91 0.66 -11.25
C VAL A 40 -13.07 1.65 -11.31
N ASN A 41 -13.78 1.74 -12.45
CA ASN A 41 -14.89 2.68 -12.61
C ASN A 41 -16.04 2.40 -11.65
N LYS A 42 -16.42 1.12 -11.43
CA LYS A 42 -17.42 0.74 -10.45
C LYS A 42 -17.01 1.10 -9.02
N ALA A 43 -15.73 0.90 -8.66
CA ALA A 43 -15.22 1.26 -7.35
C ALA A 43 -15.24 2.79 -7.13
N ILE A 44 -14.84 3.55 -8.14
CA ILE A 44 -14.92 5.02 -8.12
C ILE A 44 -16.38 5.48 -8.00
N GLU A 45 -17.29 4.92 -8.80
CA GLU A 45 -18.72 5.24 -8.75
C GLU A 45 -19.30 4.98 -7.35
N PHE A 46 -19.00 3.83 -6.76
CA PHE A 46 -19.40 3.52 -5.37
C PHE A 46 -18.94 4.61 -4.40
N LEU A 47 -17.66 4.97 -4.43
CA LEU A 47 -17.10 5.97 -3.52
C LEU A 47 -17.77 7.35 -3.69
N VAL A 48 -17.94 7.82 -4.92
CA VAL A 48 -18.43 9.19 -5.15
C VAL A 48 -19.96 9.34 -5.08
N THR A 49 -20.72 8.25 -5.22
CA THR A 49 -22.20 8.30 -5.24
C THR A 49 -22.86 7.71 -4.02
N LYS A 50 -22.21 6.72 -3.34
CA LYS A 50 -22.83 5.97 -2.26
C LYS A 50 -22.10 6.10 -0.93
N SER A 51 -20.81 6.41 -0.94
CA SER A 51 -19.97 6.39 0.26
C SER A 51 -19.59 7.78 0.78
N GLN A 52 -19.55 8.80 -0.08
CA GLN A 52 -19.17 10.16 0.33
C GLN A 52 -20.33 10.85 1.07
N ASP A 53 -20.04 11.35 2.27
CA ASP A 53 -20.96 12.16 3.06
C ASP A 53 -21.21 13.53 2.41
N SER A 54 -22.31 14.21 2.83
CA SER A 54 -22.71 15.53 2.28
C SER A 54 -21.65 16.62 2.45
N ASP A 55 -20.79 16.51 3.47
CA ASP A 55 -19.69 17.47 3.75
C ASP A 55 -18.36 17.08 3.06
N GLY A 56 -18.32 15.95 2.35
CA GLY A 56 -17.15 15.47 1.60
C GLY A 56 -16.31 14.43 2.34
N ALA A 57 -16.71 14.03 3.54
CA ALA A 57 -16.03 12.99 4.31
C ALA A 57 -16.28 11.60 3.74
N TYR A 58 -15.35 10.69 4.07
CA TYR A 58 -15.55 9.25 4.04
C TYR A 58 -15.31 8.76 5.46
N ASN A 59 -16.38 8.32 6.15
CA ASN A 59 -16.36 7.95 7.56
C ASN A 59 -15.82 9.06 8.49
N ALA A 60 -16.57 10.15 8.63
CA ALA A 60 -16.18 11.31 9.44
C ALA A 60 -15.80 10.98 10.90
N LYS A 61 -16.36 9.89 11.48
CA LYS A 61 -16.06 9.45 12.86
C LYS A 61 -14.62 9.00 13.04
N ALA A 62 -13.96 8.57 11.96
CA ALA A 62 -12.56 8.11 11.98
C ALA A 62 -11.54 9.25 11.74
N GLY A 63 -11.98 10.50 11.75
CA GLY A 63 -11.12 11.64 11.46
C GLY A 63 -10.78 11.80 9.96
N PRO A 64 -9.73 12.59 9.63
CA PRO A 64 -9.42 12.91 8.23
C PRO A 64 -8.74 11.77 7.45
N ALA A 65 -8.14 10.79 8.11
CA ALA A 65 -7.25 9.82 7.45
C ALA A 65 -7.95 8.99 6.37
N ILE A 66 -9.17 8.50 6.60
CA ILE A 66 -9.91 7.71 5.61
C ILE A 66 -10.28 8.59 4.40
N THR A 67 -10.76 9.81 4.66
CA THR A 67 -11.06 10.77 3.60
C THR A 67 -9.82 11.07 2.76
N ALA A 68 -8.66 11.28 3.39
CA ALA A 68 -7.41 11.54 2.69
C ALA A 68 -6.95 10.32 1.86
N LEU A 69 -7.05 9.10 2.41
CA LEU A 69 -6.70 7.87 1.72
C LEU A 69 -7.57 7.65 0.48
N VAL A 70 -8.90 7.75 0.63
CA VAL A 70 -9.86 7.57 -0.47
C VAL A 70 -9.68 8.66 -1.54
N THR A 71 -9.55 9.93 -1.13
CA THR A 71 -9.32 11.03 -2.08
C THR A 71 -8.01 10.85 -2.84
N GLY A 72 -6.94 10.44 -2.14
CA GLY A 72 -5.66 10.11 -2.76
C GLY A 72 -5.76 8.97 -3.77
N ALA A 73 -6.56 7.93 -3.48
CA ALA A 73 -6.82 6.83 -4.41
C ALA A 73 -7.54 7.33 -5.67
N LEU A 74 -8.56 8.16 -5.52
CA LEU A 74 -9.31 8.75 -6.64
C LEU A 74 -8.40 9.64 -7.53
N LEU A 75 -7.55 10.47 -6.92
CA LEU A 75 -6.56 11.29 -7.63
C LEU A 75 -5.55 10.44 -8.42
N LYS A 76 -5.10 9.32 -7.87
CA LYS A 76 -4.20 8.38 -8.58
C LYS A 76 -4.86 7.71 -9.79
N HIS A 77 -6.18 7.59 -9.79
CA HIS A 77 -6.96 7.13 -10.94
C HIS A 77 -7.41 8.26 -11.89
N GLY A 78 -6.74 9.40 -11.83
CA GLY A 78 -6.90 10.50 -12.79
C GLY A 78 -8.08 11.43 -12.52
N ARG A 79 -8.75 11.32 -11.36
CA ARG A 79 -9.76 12.33 -10.98
C ARG A 79 -9.07 13.67 -10.72
N SER A 80 -9.70 14.74 -11.18
CA SER A 80 -9.16 16.09 -11.03
C SER A 80 -9.41 16.64 -9.62
N PRO A 81 -8.48 17.43 -9.04
CA PRO A 81 -8.77 18.20 -7.83
C PRO A 81 -9.98 19.14 -7.96
N SER A 82 -10.35 19.53 -9.18
CA SER A 82 -11.52 20.37 -9.47
C SER A 82 -12.83 19.59 -9.62
N ASP A 83 -12.80 18.24 -9.69
CA ASP A 83 -14.01 17.43 -9.70
C ASP A 83 -14.82 17.71 -8.44
N PRO A 84 -16.15 17.93 -8.53
CA PRO A 84 -16.96 18.38 -7.38
C PRO A 84 -16.81 17.52 -6.13
N GLN A 85 -16.73 16.18 -6.28
CA GLN A 85 -16.57 15.25 -5.17
C GLN A 85 -15.17 15.34 -4.56
N ILE A 86 -14.13 15.46 -5.39
CA ILE A 86 -12.75 15.61 -4.94
C ILE A 86 -12.55 16.96 -4.25
N ALA A 87 -13.02 18.04 -4.85
CA ALA A 87 -12.95 19.38 -4.26
C ALA A 87 -13.65 19.45 -2.89
N LYS A 88 -14.79 18.76 -2.75
CA LYS A 88 -15.51 18.66 -1.47
C LYS A 88 -14.69 17.92 -0.41
N SER A 89 -14.05 16.79 -0.73
CA SER A 89 -13.17 16.09 0.19
C SER A 89 -11.93 16.89 0.55
N LEU A 90 -11.30 17.57 -0.41
CA LEU A 90 -10.16 18.44 -0.13
C LEU A 90 -10.54 19.58 0.82
N LYS A 91 -11.71 20.21 0.59
CA LYS A 91 -12.24 21.24 1.50
C LYS A 91 -12.56 20.68 2.90
N TYR A 92 -13.05 19.44 2.98
CA TYR A 92 -13.22 18.75 4.27
C TYR A 92 -11.88 18.60 4.98
N LEU A 93 -10.83 18.11 4.30
CA LEU A 93 -9.49 17.93 4.87
C LEU A 93 -8.82 19.24 5.30
N GLU A 94 -9.06 20.35 4.59
CA GLU A 94 -8.57 21.69 4.95
C GLU A 94 -9.02 22.12 6.36
N LYS A 95 -10.16 21.64 6.87
CA LYS A 95 -10.66 21.94 8.24
C LYS A 95 -9.79 21.34 9.34
N PHE A 96 -8.98 20.32 9.03
CA PHE A 96 -8.11 19.65 10.00
C PHE A 96 -6.69 20.21 10.02
N VAL A 97 -6.38 21.18 9.18
CA VAL A 97 -5.08 21.85 9.18
C VAL A 97 -4.95 22.70 10.44
N ARG A 98 -3.93 22.43 11.25
CA ARG A 98 -3.67 23.10 12.52
C ARG A 98 -2.58 24.16 12.39
N ALA A 99 -2.54 25.08 13.34
CA ALA A 99 -1.57 26.17 13.37
C ALA A 99 -0.11 25.68 13.48
N ASP A 100 0.10 24.53 14.10
CA ASP A 100 1.42 23.88 14.22
C ASP A 100 1.84 23.12 12.95
N GLY A 101 0.98 23.07 11.92
CA GLY A 101 1.19 22.36 10.66
C GLY A 101 0.66 20.93 10.62
N GLY A 102 0.14 20.40 11.73
CA GLY A 102 -0.53 19.10 11.76
C GLY A 102 -1.83 19.12 10.95
N ILE A 103 -2.21 17.94 10.44
CA ILE A 103 -3.48 17.74 9.74
C ILE A 103 -4.19 16.58 10.42
N HIS A 104 -4.94 16.89 11.46
CA HIS A 104 -5.52 15.87 12.32
C HIS A 104 -6.74 16.39 13.11
N ALA A 105 -7.58 15.46 13.58
CA ALA A 105 -8.64 15.78 14.52
C ALA A 105 -8.08 16.35 15.85
N GLU A 106 -8.84 17.16 16.56
CA GLU A 106 -8.36 17.86 17.76
C GLU A 106 -7.95 16.88 18.86
N GLU A 107 -8.85 15.99 19.22
CA GLU A 107 -8.70 15.02 20.31
C GLU A 107 -8.18 13.65 19.84
N THR A 108 -7.44 13.58 18.72
CA THR A 108 -6.94 12.31 18.20
C THR A 108 -5.65 11.86 18.87
N SER A 109 -5.51 10.55 19.05
CA SER A 109 -4.23 9.91 19.35
C SER A 109 -3.41 9.54 18.10
N HIS A 110 -3.95 9.78 16.88
CA HIS A 110 -3.40 9.32 15.59
C HIS A 110 -2.77 10.45 14.77
N LYS A 111 -2.22 11.48 15.42
CA LYS A 111 -1.73 12.73 14.79
C LYS A 111 -0.75 12.51 13.65
N ASN A 112 0.20 11.59 13.79
CA ASN A 112 1.15 11.25 12.72
C ASN A 112 0.44 10.55 11.55
N TYR A 113 -0.36 9.53 11.84
CA TYR A 113 -1.08 8.76 10.83
C TYR A 113 -1.99 9.64 9.96
N GLU A 114 -2.82 10.46 10.63
CA GLU A 114 -3.75 11.37 9.97
C GLU A 114 -3.02 12.43 9.14
N THR A 115 -1.94 13.02 9.68
CA THR A 115 -1.15 14.03 8.97
C THR A 115 -0.40 13.41 7.78
N ALA A 116 0.24 12.27 7.99
CA ALA A 116 1.06 11.63 6.94
C ALA A 116 0.21 11.26 5.71
N ILE A 117 -0.96 10.64 5.90
CA ILE A 117 -1.85 10.29 4.79
C ILE A 117 -2.42 11.54 4.12
N SER A 118 -2.77 12.56 4.91
CA SER A 118 -3.28 13.83 4.38
C SER A 118 -2.23 14.56 3.54
N LEU A 119 -0.95 14.53 3.93
CA LEU A 119 0.15 15.11 3.14
C LEU A 119 0.31 14.43 1.78
N VAL A 120 0.22 13.09 1.74
CA VAL A 120 0.23 12.35 0.47
C VAL A 120 -0.95 12.76 -0.42
N CYS A 121 -2.15 12.91 0.16
CA CYS A 121 -3.34 13.35 -0.57
C CYS A 121 -3.17 14.77 -1.12
N PHE A 122 -2.77 15.73 -0.29
CA PHE A 122 -2.55 17.11 -0.72
C PHE A 122 -1.44 17.24 -1.77
N SER A 123 -0.38 16.45 -1.66
CA SER A 123 0.69 16.40 -2.67
C SER A 123 0.15 15.94 -4.04
N LEU A 124 -0.70 14.91 -4.07
CA LEU A 124 -1.35 14.45 -5.30
C LEU A 124 -2.29 15.50 -5.90
N ALA A 125 -2.94 16.30 -5.05
CA ALA A 125 -3.86 17.36 -5.47
C ALA A 125 -3.14 18.67 -5.87
N ASN A 126 -1.88 18.86 -5.48
CA ASN A 126 -1.12 20.11 -5.63
C ASN A 126 -0.59 20.29 -7.06
N LYS A 127 -1.47 20.62 -8.01
CA LYS A 127 -1.09 20.83 -9.41
C LYS A 127 -0.72 22.30 -9.73
N ASP A 128 -1.19 23.23 -8.91
CA ASP A 128 -1.10 24.68 -9.11
C ASP A 128 -0.39 25.42 -7.97
N GLY A 129 0.21 24.68 -7.02
CA GLY A 129 0.86 25.25 -5.86
C GLY A 129 -0.09 25.65 -4.71
N LYS A 130 -1.39 25.40 -4.85
CA LYS A 130 -2.42 25.76 -3.84
C LYS A 130 -2.06 25.22 -2.45
N TYR A 131 -1.47 24.03 -2.37
CA TYR A 131 -1.19 23.33 -1.12
C TYR A 131 0.28 23.43 -0.65
N ASP A 132 1.13 24.24 -1.31
CA ASP A 132 2.55 24.37 -0.97
C ASP A 132 2.79 24.69 0.50
N THR A 133 2.02 25.65 1.06
CA THR A 133 2.13 26.03 2.46
C THR A 133 1.73 24.90 3.41
N ILE A 134 0.67 24.16 3.10
CA ILE A 134 0.22 23.02 3.88
C ILE A 134 1.28 21.91 3.85
N LEU A 135 1.83 21.60 2.68
CA LEU A 135 2.88 20.59 2.52
C LEU A 135 4.15 20.96 3.27
N LYS A 136 4.60 22.22 3.17
CA LYS A 136 5.79 22.72 3.87
C LYS A 136 5.64 22.68 5.40
N ASN A 137 4.48 23.09 5.92
CA ASN A 137 4.25 23.11 7.36
C ASN A 137 4.02 21.68 7.91
N GLY A 138 3.29 20.85 7.16
CA GLY A 138 3.06 19.45 7.51
C GLY A 138 4.34 18.62 7.51
N ASP A 139 5.28 18.88 6.59
CA ASP A 139 6.63 18.30 6.59
C ASP A 139 7.37 18.57 7.91
N LYS A 140 7.38 19.84 8.34
CA LYS A 140 7.97 20.20 9.64
C LYS A 140 7.28 19.50 10.79
N TYR A 141 5.94 19.43 10.74
CA TYR A 141 5.16 18.82 11.80
C TYR A 141 5.46 17.32 11.93
N VAL A 142 5.40 16.53 10.84
CA VAL A 142 5.67 15.09 10.95
C VAL A 142 7.10 14.82 11.40
N LYS A 143 8.09 15.64 10.97
CA LYS A 143 9.48 15.55 11.45
C LYS A 143 9.59 15.81 12.95
N SER A 144 8.75 16.69 13.52
CA SER A 144 8.72 16.95 14.97
C SER A 144 8.19 15.78 15.79
N LEU A 145 7.44 14.86 15.17
CA LEU A 145 6.90 13.66 15.82
C LEU A 145 7.87 12.47 15.80
N GLN A 146 8.92 12.54 14.98
CA GLN A 146 9.93 11.50 14.89
C GLN A 146 10.75 11.42 16.17
N TRP A 147 10.94 10.21 16.71
CA TRP A 147 11.80 9.99 17.87
C TRP A 147 13.27 10.33 17.56
N GLY A 148 13.89 11.12 18.41
CA GLY A 148 15.26 11.57 18.22
C GLY A 148 15.88 12.26 19.45
N ALA A 149 16.96 13.02 19.24
CA ALA A 149 17.71 13.69 20.30
C ALA A 149 16.85 14.64 21.15
N ILE A 150 15.86 15.30 20.57
CA ILE A 150 14.91 16.15 21.31
C ILE A 150 14.11 15.38 22.35
N ASP A 151 13.89 14.06 22.12
CA ASP A 151 13.17 13.17 23.01
C ASP A 151 14.13 12.44 23.97
N GLY A 152 15.40 12.87 24.05
CA GLY A 152 16.45 12.24 24.83
C GLY A 152 16.92 10.89 24.27
N LYS A 153 16.64 10.60 23.00
CA LYS A 153 17.02 9.33 22.36
C LYS A 153 18.31 9.48 21.55
N GLN A 154 19.20 8.51 21.74
CA GLN A 154 20.44 8.37 20.96
C GLN A 154 20.27 7.39 19.82
N ALA A 155 21.18 7.40 18.87
CA ALA A 155 21.15 6.49 17.71
C ALA A 155 21.18 4.99 18.09
N SER A 156 21.66 4.65 19.30
CA SER A 156 21.63 3.29 19.84
C SER A 156 20.26 2.85 20.39
N ASP A 157 19.38 3.81 20.74
CA ASP A 157 18.08 3.49 21.31
C ASP A 157 17.14 2.90 20.26
N VAL A 158 16.38 1.89 20.63
CA VAL A 158 15.51 1.14 19.71
C VAL A 158 14.39 1.98 19.10
N GLU A 159 13.98 3.07 19.75
CA GLU A 159 12.95 4.00 19.29
C GLU A 159 13.49 5.04 18.29
N TYR A 160 14.82 5.29 18.31
CA TYR A 160 15.43 6.36 17.53
C TYR A 160 15.10 6.26 16.03
N GLY A 161 14.61 7.35 15.48
CA GLY A 161 14.25 7.47 14.06
C GLY A 161 12.85 6.97 13.71
N GLY A 162 12.18 6.26 14.61
CA GLY A 162 10.83 5.78 14.38
C GLY A 162 9.76 6.85 14.60
N ALA A 163 8.58 6.63 14.05
CA ALA A 163 7.37 7.40 14.28
C ALA A 163 6.26 6.48 14.81
N GLY A 164 5.54 6.93 15.84
CA GLY A 164 4.34 6.26 16.32
C GLY A 164 3.08 6.96 15.84
N TYR A 165 1.95 6.70 16.46
CA TYR A 165 0.69 7.37 16.15
C TYR A 165 0.72 8.89 16.42
N GLY A 166 1.58 9.37 17.31
CA GLY A 166 1.77 10.79 17.63
C GLY A 166 3.00 10.99 18.51
N LYS A 167 3.22 12.22 18.97
CA LYS A 167 4.36 12.56 19.87
C LYS A 167 4.32 11.70 21.12
N ASN A 168 5.46 11.18 21.54
CA ASN A 168 5.64 10.31 22.72
C ASN A 168 4.84 8.99 22.66
N LYS A 169 4.31 8.61 21.50
CA LYS A 169 3.72 7.28 21.29
C LYS A 169 4.80 6.33 20.80
N ARG A 170 4.75 5.07 21.28
CA ARG A 170 5.67 4.02 20.86
C ARG A 170 5.76 3.99 19.33
N PRO A 171 6.97 4.08 18.75
CA PRO A 171 7.13 3.98 17.31
C PRO A 171 6.86 2.56 16.83
N ASP A 172 6.37 2.44 15.59
CA ASP A 172 6.15 1.16 14.92
C ASP A 172 6.38 1.29 13.42
N LEU A 173 6.57 0.16 12.76
CA LEU A 173 6.92 0.13 11.35
C LEU A 173 5.79 0.62 10.45
N SER A 174 4.53 0.38 10.79
CA SER A 174 3.39 0.87 10.01
C SER A 174 3.35 2.40 10.00
N ASN A 175 3.38 3.03 11.19
CA ASN A 175 3.40 4.48 11.30
C ASN A 175 4.68 5.10 10.71
N THR A 176 5.83 4.45 10.88
CA THR A 176 7.10 4.91 10.26
C THR A 176 7.05 4.80 8.74
N SER A 177 6.39 3.79 8.19
CA SER A 177 6.20 3.63 6.75
C SER A 177 5.31 4.74 6.16
N PHE A 178 4.22 5.13 6.82
CA PHE A 178 3.41 6.29 6.41
C PHE A 178 4.16 7.61 6.57
N PHE A 179 4.96 7.76 7.63
CA PHE A 179 5.85 8.90 7.80
C PHE A 179 6.84 9.04 6.63
N ILE A 180 7.48 7.95 6.20
CA ILE A 180 8.37 7.93 5.03
C ILE A 180 7.62 8.29 3.75
N ASP A 181 6.37 7.82 3.58
CA ASP A 181 5.53 8.20 2.44
C ASP A 181 5.25 9.71 2.43
N ALA A 182 4.98 10.31 3.60
CA ALA A 182 4.78 11.75 3.74
C ALA A 182 6.07 12.53 3.42
N LEU A 183 7.24 12.08 3.90
CA LEU A 183 8.53 12.68 3.56
C LEU A 183 8.76 12.68 2.04
N LYS A 184 8.52 11.57 1.35
CA LYS A 184 8.63 11.50 -0.11
C LYS A 184 7.65 12.45 -0.80
N ALA A 185 6.41 12.50 -0.34
CA ALA A 185 5.37 13.36 -0.89
C ALA A 185 5.67 14.86 -0.71
N THR A 186 6.45 15.23 0.30
CA THR A 186 6.88 16.60 0.59
C THR A 186 8.28 16.93 0.04
N GLY A 187 8.84 16.07 -0.83
CA GLY A 187 10.08 16.32 -1.57
C GLY A 187 11.36 15.93 -0.84
N ASN A 188 11.27 15.16 0.26
CA ASN A 188 12.48 14.62 0.89
C ASN A 188 13.00 13.40 0.13
N ASP A 189 14.29 13.28 0.05
CA ASP A 189 15.03 12.16 -0.53
C ASP A 189 15.90 11.46 0.52
N GLU A 190 16.77 10.56 0.07
CA GLU A 190 17.71 9.80 0.90
C GLU A 190 18.75 10.67 1.62
N SER A 191 18.99 11.90 1.15
CA SER A 191 19.91 12.84 1.80
C SER A 191 19.33 13.46 3.08
N SER A 192 18.00 13.45 3.22
CA SER A 192 17.28 14.01 4.37
C SER A 192 17.63 13.28 5.66
N GLU A 193 17.99 14.04 6.71
CA GLU A 193 18.31 13.48 8.03
C GLU A 193 17.11 12.73 8.65
N ALA A 194 15.88 13.18 8.39
CA ALA A 194 14.69 12.46 8.85
C ALA A 194 14.56 11.10 8.17
N MET A 195 14.89 11.02 6.87
CA MET A 195 14.88 9.77 6.11
C MET A 195 15.96 8.80 6.61
N LYS A 196 17.18 9.28 6.83
CA LYS A 196 18.30 8.48 7.37
C LYS A 196 17.97 7.91 8.74
N ARG A 197 17.40 8.74 9.64
CA ARG A 197 16.96 8.26 10.96
C ARG A 197 15.84 7.23 10.86
N ALA A 198 14.85 7.46 9.99
CA ALA A 198 13.77 6.49 9.78
C ALA A 198 14.30 5.14 9.29
N LEU A 199 15.31 5.14 8.40
CA LEU A 199 15.96 3.91 7.94
C LEU A 199 16.61 3.10 9.06
N LEU A 200 17.19 3.75 10.09
CA LEU A 200 17.73 3.05 11.26
C LEU A 200 16.62 2.29 12.00
N PHE A 201 15.48 2.94 12.25
CA PHE A 201 14.34 2.29 12.89
C PHE A 201 13.77 1.14 12.04
N VAL A 202 13.59 1.38 10.74
CA VAL A 202 13.12 0.35 9.80
C VAL A 202 14.02 -0.88 9.82
N SER A 203 15.36 -0.68 9.81
CA SER A 203 16.31 -1.79 9.87
C SER A 203 16.16 -2.62 11.14
N ARG A 204 15.83 -2.00 12.28
CA ARG A 204 15.61 -2.68 13.57
C ARG A 204 14.30 -3.45 13.65
N CYS A 205 13.37 -3.21 12.74
CA CYS A 205 12.13 -3.99 12.64
C CYS A 205 12.30 -5.28 11.80
N GLN A 206 13.50 -5.57 11.29
CA GLN A 206 13.79 -6.76 10.48
C GLN A 206 14.33 -7.89 11.35
N ASN A 207 13.87 -9.11 11.12
CA ASN A 207 14.47 -10.31 11.67
C ASN A 207 15.76 -10.67 10.89
N LEU A 208 16.76 -9.83 11.03
CA LEU A 208 18.08 -9.96 10.43
C LEU A 208 19.11 -9.20 11.27
N GLU A 209 20.12 -9.88 11.78
CA GLU A 209 21.22 -9.25 12.48
C GLU A 209 22.17 -8.58 11.47
N THR A 210 22.46 -7.32 11.66
CA THR A 210 23.35 -6.51 10.84
C THR A 210 24.00 -5.42 11.68
N GLU A 211 24.98 -4.70 11.16
CA GLU A 211 25.53 -3.50 11.80
C GLU A 211 24.46 -2.43 12.13
N HIS A 212 23.32 -2.44 11.42
CA HIS A 212 22.19 -1.53 11.66
C HIS A 212 21.14 -2.10 12.60
N ASN A 213 21.21 -3.39 12.96
CA ASN A 213 20.23 -4.07 13.78
C ASN A 213 20.92 -5.10 14.71
N THR A 214 21.26 -4.65 15.88
CA THR A 214 21.82 -5.48 16.98
C THR A 214 20.81 -5.68 18.10
N THR A 215 19.51 -5.54 17.81
CA THR A 215 18.45 -5.79 18.81
C THR A 215 18.42 -7.26 19.21
N PRO A 216 17.98 -7.58 20.45
CA PRO A 216 17.93 -8.97 20.91
C PRO A 216 16.93 -9.85 20.15
N PHE A 217 16.14 -9.26 19.25
CA PHE A 217 15.18 -9.98 18.42
C PHE A 217 15.78 -10.46 17.10
N ALA A 218 16.75 -9.71 16.55
CA ALA A 218 17.30 -9.89 15.22
C ALA A 218 17.90 -11.27 14.95
N ALA A 219 18.61 -11.83 15.96
CA ALA A 219 19.29 -13.11 15.86
C ALA A 219 18.41 -14.32 16.21
N LYS A 220 17.24 -14.13 16.87
CA LYS A 220 16.42 -15.25 17.35
C LYS A 220 15.87 -16.15 16.25
N LYS A 221 15.46 -15.55 15.13
CA LYS A 221 14.98 -16.24 13.93
C LYS A 221 15.26 -15.38 12.71
N PRO A 222 16.47 -15.39 12.17
CA PRO A 222 16.89 -14.47 11.11
C PRO A 222 16.29 -14.89 9.76
N ASP A 223 14.96 -14.74 9.62
CA ASP A 223 14.23 -15.11 8.40
C ASP A 223 14.20 -14.00 7.35
N GLY A 224 14.68 -12.79 7.67
CA GLY A 224 14.75 -11.63 6.78
C GLY A 224 13.45 -10.85 6.65
N GLY A 225 12.34 -11.32 7.18
CA GLY A 225 11.06 -10.61 7.20
C GLY A 225 11.00 -9.53 8.28
N PHE A 226 9.88 -8.81 8.32
CA PHE A 226 9.71 -7.71 9.25
C PHE A 226 8.56 -7.95 10.23
N TYR A 227 8.74 -7.45 11.45
CA TYR A 227 7.74 -7.40 12.50
C TYR A 227 7.36 -5.95 12.83
N TYR A 228 6.41 -5.75 13.76
CA TYR A 228 5.77 -4.46 13.99
C TYR A 228 6.68 -3.42 14.65
N THR A 229 7.40 -3.76 15.74
CA THR A 229 8.27 -2.82 16.45
C THR A 229 9.25 -3.52 17.41
N PRO A 230 10.51 -3.05 17.50
CA PRO A 230 11.44 -3.45 18.54
C PRO A 230 11.22 -2.70 19.87
N ALA A 231 10.49 -1.58 19.85
CA ALA A 231 10.26 -0.73 21.02
C ALA A 231 9.32 -1.38 22.04
N ALA A 232 9.41 -0.92 23.31
CA ALA A 232 8.57 -1.40 24.41
C ALA A 232 8.63 -2.92 24.60
N GLY A 233 9.82 -3.51 24.52
CA GLY A 233 10.04 -4.94 24.69
C GLY A 233 9.79 -5.80 23.46
N GLY A 234 9.49 -5.17 22.32
CA GLY A 234 9.24 -5.84 21.04
C GLY A 234 7.81 -6.37 20.89
N VAL A 235 7.18 -6.09 19.75
CA VAL A 235 5.83 -6.58 19.43
C VAL A 235 5.74 -6.97 17.97
N SER A 236 5.12 -8.12 17.70
CA SER A 236 4.62 -8.48 16.38
C SER A 236 3.12 -8.70 16.41
N GLN A 237 2.41 -8.21 15.42
CA GLN A 237 0.97 -8.46 15.27
C GLN A 237 0.68 -9.92 14.86
N ALA A 238 1.68 -10.61 14.32
CA ALA A 238 1.66 -12.04 14.03
C ALA A 238 2.01 -12.92 15.26
N GLY A 239 2.27 -12.29 16.42
CA GLY A 239 2.62 -12.98 17.66
C GLY A 239 4.10 -13.33 17.77
N VAL A 240 4.40 -14.23 18.70
CA VAL A 240 5.73 -14.69 19.05
C VAL A 240 5.87 -16.17 18.68
N ASP A 241 7.04 -16.54 18.20
CA ASP A 241 7.41 -17.94 17.98
C ASP A 241 7.61 -18.63 19.33
N ALA A 242 6.88 -19.73 19.58
CA ALA A 242 6.85 -20.38 20.88
C ALA A 242 8.19 -21.07 21.26
N GLU A 243 8.97 -21.50 20.27
CA GLU A 243 10.22 -22.22 20.49
C GLU A 243 11.39 -21.28 20.71
N THR A 244 11.47 -20.21 19.90
CA THR A 244 12.63 -19.29 19.88
C THR A 244 12.40 -17.99 20.65
N GLY A 245 11.15 -17.66 20.95
CA GLY A 245 10.75 -16.35 21.46
C GLY A 245 11.00 -15.21 20.45
N ALA A 246 11.11 -15.51 19.14
CA ALA A 246 11.28 -14.53 18.10
C ALA A 246 9.96 -13.82 17.78
N LEU A 247 10.04 -12.55 17.43
CA LEU A 247 8.89 -11.79 16.90
C LEU A 247 8.60 -12.28 15.48
N ARG A 248 7.39 -12.80 15.22
CA ARG A 248 7.06 -13.39 13.93
C ARG A 248 6.99 -12.33 12.84
N SER A 249 7.65 -12.59 11.72
CA SER A 249 7.53 -11.80 10.49
C SER A 249 6.15 -11.99 9.85
N TYR A 250 5.63 -10.95 9.16
CA TYR A 250 4.41 -11.04 8.38
C TYR A 250 4.43 -10.13 7.14
N ALA A 251 3.64 -10.48 6.13
CA ALA A 251 3.86 -9.95 4.79
C ALA A 251 3.59 -8.45 4.66
N SER A 252 2.50 -7.91 5.23
CA SER A 252 2.24 -6.48 5.12
C SER A 252 3.34 -5.61 5.73
N MET A 253 3.98 -6.06 6.83
CA MET A 253 5.15 -5.35 7.39
C MET A 253 6.42 -5.60 6.58
N THR A 254 6.59 -6.78 6.02
CA THR A 254 7.78 -7.06 5.19
C THR A 254 7.75 -6.22 3.91
N TYR A 255 6.60 -6.08 3.24
CA TYR A 255 6.45 -5.14 2.14
C TYR A 255 6.63 -3.67 2.57
N ALA A 256 6.03 -3.26 3.70
CA ALA A 256 6.18 -1.89 4.21
C ALA A 256 7.64 -1.54 4.56
N GLY A 257 8.37 -2.46 5.19
CA GLY A 257 9.79 -2.32 5.52
C GLY A 257 10.66 -2.24 4.27
N LEU A 258 10.47 -3.16 3.34
CA LEU A 258 11.20 -3.19 2.06
C LEU A 258 10.96 -1.91 1.24
N LYS A 259 9.71 -1.46 1.09
CA LYS A 259 9.38 -0.17 0.45
C LYS A 259 10.11 0.98 1.13
N SER A 260 10.09 1.00 2.45
CA SER A 260 10.71 2.07 3.24
C SER A 260 12.22 2.13 3.03
N MET A 261 12.90 0.98 2.93
CA MET A 261 14.32 0.90 2.58
C MET A 261 14.60 1.45 1.18
N ILE A 262 13.81 1.05 0.18
CA ILE A 262 13.97 1.55 -1.21
C ILE A 262 13.75 3.08 -1.26
N TYR A 263 12.74 3.61 -0.56
CA TYR A 263 12.49 5.06 -0.51
C TYR A 263 13.58 5.85 0.22
N ALA A 264 14.28 5.21 1.15
CA ALA A 264 15.44 5.75 1.84
C ALA A 264 16.77 5.53 1.08
N GLY A 265 16.74 5.08 -0.18
CA GLY A 265 17.90 4.97 -1.06
C GLY A 265 18.73 3.69 -0.86
N VAL A 266 18.24 2.70 -0.11
CA VAL A 266 18.95 1.42 0.04
C VAL A 266 18.97 0.69 -1.30
N LYS A 267 20.15 0.23 -1.71
CA LYS A 267 20.36 -0.46 -2.98
C LYS A 267 19.69 -1.84 -2.99
N LYS A 268 19.33 -2.33 -4.19
CA LYS A 268 18.65 -3.61 -4.36
C LYS A 268 19.52 -4.84 -3.99
N ASP A 269 20.84 -4.69 -4.02
CA ASP A 269 21.82 -5.70 -3.64
C ASP A 269 22.24 -5.67 -2.16
N ASP A 270 21.71 -4.72 -1.37
CA ASP A 270 21.90 -4.67 0.08
C ASP A 270 21.34 -5.93 0.73
N GLN A 271 22.11 -6.51 1.68
CA GLN A 271 21.73 -7.76 2.35
C GLN A 271 20.33 -7.72 2.99
N ARG A 272 19.89 -6.55 3.51
CA ARG A 272 18.57 -6.35 4.12
C ARG A 272 17.45 -6.45 3.08
N VAL A 273 17.66 -5.85 1.92
CA VAL A 273 16.74 -5.88 0.77
C VAL A 273 16.64 -7.29 0.21
N VAL A 274 17.79 -7.96 0.02
CA VAL A 274 17.87 -9.34 -0.48
C VAL A 274 17.17 -10.31 0.48
N ALA A 275 17.40 -10.17 1.79
CA ALA A 275 16.77 -11.02 2.80
C ALA A 275 15.24 -10.85 2.83
N ALA A 276 14.76 -9.59 2.76
CA ALA A 276 13.32 -9.30 2.68
C ALA A 276 12.68 -9.90 1.43
N GLN A 277 13.33 -9.77 0.27
CA GLN A 277 12.81 -10.36 -0.98
C GLN A 277 12.77 -11.89 -0.91
N LYS A 278 13.77 -12.56 -0.31
CA LYS A 278 13.76 -14.00 -0.08
C LYS A 278 12.60 -14.44 0.82
N TRP A 279 12.35 -13.69 1.90
CA TRP A 279 11.19 -13.96 2.77
C TRP A 279 9.88 -13.84 2.00
N LEU A 280 9.71 -12.78 1.19
CA LEU A 280 8.52 -12.57 0.37
C LEU A 280 8.35 -13.64 -0.70
N ALA A 281 9.43 -14.09 -1.33
CA ALA A 281 9.40 -15.17 -2.31
C ALA A 281 8.91 -16.50 -1.70
N LYS A 282 9.33 -16.78 -0.46
CA LYS A 282 8.89 -17.96 0.29
C LYS A 282 7.42 -17.90 0.70
N ASN A 283 6.89 -16.69 0.90
CA ASN A 283 5.56 -16.44 1.45
C ASN A 283 4.64 -15.72 0.46
N TYR A 284 4.87 -15.87 -0.85
CA TYR A 284 4.01 -15.24 -1.85
C TYR A 284 2.61 -15.87 -1.83
N ASP A 285 1.59 -15.07 -1.50
CA ASP A 285 0.19 -15.49 -1.44
C ASP A 285 -0.74 -14.29 -1.65
N LEU A 286 -1.76 -14.45 -2.46
CA LEU A 286 -2.81 -13.45 -2.70
C LEU A 286 -4.16 -13.82 -2.05
N ASN A 287 -4.25 -14.98 -1.39
CA ASN A 287 -5.44 -15.40 -0.67
C ASN A 287 -5.44 -14.94 0.79
N SER A 288 -4.25 -14.66 1.33
CA SER A 288 -4.07 -14.18 2.69
C SER A 288 -2.97 -13.12 2.79
N ASN A 289 -2.89 -12.44 3.92
CA ASN A 289 -1.73 -11.68 4.37
C ASN A 289 -0.83 -12.65 5.15
N PRO A 290 0.23 -13.23 4.55
CA PRO A 290 1.04 -14.26 5.19
C PRO A 290 1.51 -13.88 6.59
N GLY A 291 1.23 -14.75 7.56
CA GLY A 291 1.44 -14.53 8.99
C GLY A 291 0.26 -13.89 9.72
N MET A 292 -0.76 -13.37 9.00
CA MET A 292 -1.92 -12.67 9.56
C MET A 292 -3.28 -13.21 9.08
N GLY A 293 -3.30 -14.21 8.19
CA GLY A 293 -4.54 -14.69 7.59
C GLY A 293 -5.27 -13.59 6.80
N THR A 294 -6.54 -13.35 7.10
CA THR A 294 -7.33 -12.29 6.44
C THR A 294 -7.19 -10.92 7.09
N SER A 295 -6.54 -10.81 8.27
CA SER A 295 -6.38 -9.53 8.96
C SER A 295 -5.52 -8.56 8.14
N GLY A 296 -6.08 -7.39 7.81
CA GLY A 296 -5.41 -6.34 7.05
C GLY A 296 -5.09 -6.75 5.61
N LEU A 297 -5.96 -7.53 4.97
CA LEU A 297 -5.74 -8.10 3.64
C LEU A 297 -5.68 -7.03 2.54
N PHE A 298 -6.51 -6.00 2.60
CA PHE A 298 -6.51 -4.94 1.58
C PHE A 298 -5.37 -3.94 1.80
N TYR A 299 -4.99 -3.67 3.03
CA TYR A 299 -3.74 -2.97 3.34
C TYR A 299 -2.53 -3.75 2.82
N TYR A 300 -2.53 -5.08 2.93
CA TYR A 300 -1.49 -5.95 2.37
C TYR A 300 -1.41 -5.83 0.85
N TYR A 301 -2.52 -5.91 0.12
CA TYR A 301 -2.51 -5.72 -1.35
C TYR A 301 -1.95 -4.37 -1.75
N HIS A 302 -2.34 -3.30 -1.04
CA HIS A 302 -1.80 -1.97 -1.30
C HIS A 302 -0.29 -1.89 -1.07
N THR A 303 0.20 -2.39 0.07
CA THR A 303 1.63 -2.35 0.38
C THR A 303 2.45 -3.22 -0.55
N MET A 304 1.94 -4.41 -0.93
CA MET A 304 2.56 -5.30 -1.92
C MET A 304 2.71 -4.60 -3.27
N ALA A 305 1.61 -4.12 -3.85
CA ALA A 305 1.62 -3.46 -5.16
C ALA A 305 2.56 -2.25 -5.18
N LYS A 306 2.49 -1.40 -4.15
CA LYS A 306 3.36 -0.22 -4.01
C LYS A 306 4.84 -0.59 -3.90
N THR A 307 5.16 -1.67 -3.20
CA THR A 307 6.55 -2.11 -3.00
C THR A 307 7.13 -2.70 -4.28
N LEU A 308 6.39 -3.58 -4.96
CA LEU A 308 6.85 -4.21 -6.21
C LEU A 308 7.01 -3.17 -7.33
N ASP A 309 6.13 -2.17 -7.40
CA ASP A 309 6.29 -1.03 -8.31
C ASP A 309 7.54 -0.20 -7.97
N ALA A 310 7.79 0.10 -6.69
CA ALA A 310 8.97 0.83 -6.24
C ALA A 310 10.28 0.08 -6.52
N LEU A 311 10.26 -1.25 -6.47
CA LEU A 311 11.38 -2.11 -6.88
C LEU A 311 11.60 -2.12 -8.40
N GLY A 312 10.60 -1.64 -9.18
CA GLY A 312 10.66 -1.68 -10.65
C GLY A 312 10.68 -3.12 -11.20
N GLN A 313 10.02 -4.05 -10.50
CA GLN A 313 9.92 -5.45 -10.92
C GLN A 313 8.58 -5.67 -11.62
N ASP A 314 8.61 -6.06 -12.88
CA ASP A 314 7.39 -6.42 -13.62
C ASP A 314 6.96 -7.86 -13.30
N THR A 315 7.92 -8.71 -12.99
CA THR A 315 7.69 -10.11 -12.61
C THR A 315 8.31 -10.37 -11.24
N PHE A 316 7.59 -11.05 -10.37
CA PHE A 316 8.08 -11.53 -9.08
C PHE A 316 8.30 -13.05 -9.15
N VAL A 317 9.48 -13.53 -8.74
CA VAL A 317 9.79 -14.96 -8.75
C VAL A 317 9.69 -15.49 -7.32
N ASP A 318 8.87 -16.54 -7.11
CA ASP A 318 8.70 -17.18 -5.81
C ASP A 318 9.86 -18.17 -5.49
N GLU A 319 9.85 -18.74 -4.29
CA GLU A 319 10.86 -19.69 -3.83
C GLU A 319 10.93 -20.95 -4.72
N LYS A 320 9.84 -21.32 -5.39
CA LYS A 320 9.76 -22.49 -6.28
C LYS A 320 10.23 -22.18 -7.71
N GLY A 321 10.63 -20.94 -7.97
CA GLY A 321 11.03 -20.48 -9.30
C GLY A 321 9.86 -20.14 -10.21
N VAL A 322 8.63 -20.03 -9.69
CA VAL A 322 7.47 -19.60 -10.48
C VAL A 322 7.52 -18.10 -10.66
N ALA A 323 7.39 -17.66 -11.91
CA ALA A 323 7.36 -16.24 -12.28
C ALA A 323 5.90 -15.73 -12.24
N HIS A 324 5.62 -14.78 -11.39
CA HIS A 324 4.32 -14.18 -11.18
C HIS A 324 4.25 -12.82 -11.88
N ASP A 325 3.30 -12.64 -12.79
CA ASP A 325 2.84 -11.33 -13.22
C ASP A 325 1.95 -10.76 -12.09
N TRP A 326 2.57 -10.22 -11.06
CA TRP A 326 1.90 -9.78 -9.86
C TRP A 326 0.81 -8.73 -10.12
N ARG A 327 0.95 -7.92 -11.19
CA ARG A 327 -0.08 -6.94 -11.55
C ARG A 327 -1.35 -7.64 -12.02
N LYS A 328 -1.23 -8.58 -12.95
CA LYS A 328 -2.38 -9.37 -13.43
C LYS A 328 -3.01 -10.21 -12.32
N GLU A 329 -2.19 -10.79 -11.46
CA GLU A 329 -2.67 -11.60 -10.33
C GLU A 329 -3.41 -10.76 -9.28
N ILE A 330 -2.93 -9.56 -8.93
CA ILE A 330 -3.66 -8.62 -8.04
C ILE A 330 -4.98 -8.17 -8.69
N ILE A 331 -4.96 -7.82 -9.99
CA ILE A 331 -6.19 -7.45 -10.73
C ILE A 331 -7.22 -8.58 -10.66
N ALA A 332 -6.82 -9.81 -10.98
CA ALA A 332 -7.71 -10.97 -10.95
C ALA A 332 -8.24 -11.26 -9.53
N THR A 333 -7.38 -11.16 -8.53
CA THR A 333 -7.73 -11.34 -7.12
C THR A 333 -8.76 -10.30 -6.67
N LEU A 334 -8.52 -9.03 -6.96
CA LEU A 334 -9.47 -7.96 -6.61
C LEU A 334 -10.77 -8.07 -7.39
N ALA A 335 -10.73 -8.42 -8.68
CA ALA A 335 -11.94 -8.64 -9.48
C ALA A 335 -12.85 -9.70 -8.85
N SER A 336 -12.29 -10.78 -8.29
CA SER A 336 -13.06 -11.84 -7.61
C SER A 336 -13.68 -11.41 -6.28
N LYS A 337 -13.22 -10.30 -5.68
CA LYS A 337 -13.65 -9.80 -4.37
C LYS A 337 -14.56 -8.58 -4.47
N GLN A 338 -14.71 -7.97 -5.66
CA GLN A 338 -15.56 -6.79 -5.83
C GLN A 338 -17.04 -7.14 -5.66
N GLN A 339 -17.73 -6.36 -4.82
CA GLN A 339 -19.16 -6.49 -4.60
C GLN A 339 -19.96 -5.99 -5.82
N ALA A 340 -21.22 -6.39 -5.92
CA ALA A 340 -22.11 -6.01 -7.03
C ALA A 340 -22.25 -4.49 -7.19
N ASP A 341 -22.21 -3.74 -6.07
CA ASP A 341 -22.30 -2.28 -6.03
C ASP A 341 -20.97 -1.56 -6.33
N GLY A 342 -19.90 -2.31 -6.58
CA GLY A 342 -18.56 -1.80 -6.88
C GLY A 342 -17.65 -1.66 -5.67
N SER A 343 -18.16 -1.84 -4.46
CA SER A 343 -17.36 -1.74 -3.23
C SER A 343 -16.48 -2.96 -3.00
N PHE A 344 -15.56 -2.81 -2.03
CA PHE A 344 -14.80 -3.90 -1.44
C PHE A 344 -15.00 -3.89 0.07
N VAL A 345 -14.96 -5.06 0.69
CA VAL A 345 -15.03 -5.23 2.14
C VAL A 345 -14.24 -6.48 2.53
N ASN A 346 -13.58 -6.44 3.69
CA ASN A 346 -12.97 -7.63 4.27
C ASN A 346 -13.92 -8.26 5.30
N THR A 347 -13.95 -9.57 5.35
CA THR A 347 -14.72 -10.32 6.37
C THR A 347 -14.11 -10.21 7.76
N ASP A 348 -12.80 -9.94 7.86
CA ASP A 348 -12.10 -9.59 9.10
C ASP A 348 -12.10 -8.07 9.28
N PRO A 349 -12.86 -7.52 10.27
CA PRO A 349 -13.01 -6.07 10.44
C PRO A 349 -11.82 -5.41 11.13
N ARG A 350 -10.77 -6.17 11.48
CA ARG A 350 -9.58 -5.62 12.15
C ARG A 350 -8.99 -4.48 11.33
N TRP A 351 -8.54 -3.43 12.00
CA TRP A 351 -8.02 -2.20 11.40
C TRP A 351 -8.98 -1.51 10.44
N MET A 352 -10.28 -1.58 10.76
CA MET A 352 -11.38 -0.97 10.01
C MET A 352 -11.60 -1.58 8.61
N GLU A 353 -11.08 -2.75 8.31
CA GLU A 353 -11.34 -3.38 7.01
C GLU A 353 -12.77 -3.96 6.87
N GLY A 354 -13.64 -3.77 7.87
CA GLY A 354 -15.09 -3.90 7.74
C GLY A 354 -15.79 -2.67 7.15
N ASP A 355 -15.09 -1.53 7.02
CA ASP A 355 -15.60 -0.31 6.41
C ASP A 355 -15.31 -0.31 4.90
N SER A 356 -16.38 -0.27 4.09
CA SER A 356 -16.26 -0.35 2.63
C SER A 356 -15.56 0.85 2.00
N ALA A 357 -15.56 2.03 2.62
CA ALA A 357 -14.86 3.19 2.08
C ALA A 357 -13.34 3.00 2.12
N ILE A 358 -12.79 2.63 3.30
CA ILE A 358 -11.34 2.43 3.46
C ILE A 358 -10.86 1.23 2.62
N VAL A 359 -11.64 0.14 2.60
CA VAL A 359 -11.26 -1.07 1.85
C VAL A 359 -11.28 -0.82 0.35
N THR A 360 -12.30 -0.11 -0.17
CA THR A 360 -12.35 0.29 -1.57
C THR A 360 -11.21 1.27 -1.91
N GLY A 361 -10.87 2.15 -0.98
CA GLY A 361 -9.69 3.03 -1.10
C GLY A 361 -8.38 2.23 -1.23
N TYR A 362 -8.16 1.23 -0.38
CA TYR A 362 -6.97 0.36 -0.48
C TYR A 362 -6.95 -0.46 -1.77
N ALA A 363 -8.09 -0.99 -2.22
CA ALA A 363 -8.19 -1.71 -3.48
C ALA A 363 -7.81 -0.82 -4.67
N LEU A 364 -8.35 0.40 -4.73
CA LEU A 364 -7.98 1.38 -5.76
C LEU A 364 -6.51 1.79 -5.68
N LEU A 365 -5.95 1.98 -4.48
CA LEU A 365 -4.52 2.26 -4.32
C LEU A 365 -3.66 1.11 -4.85
N ALA A 366 -4.01 -0.16 -4.56
CA ALA A 366 -3.32 -1.31 -5.12
C ALA A 366 -3.40 -1.32 -6.65
N LEU A 367 -4.61 -1.15 -7.21
CA LEU A 367 -4.87 -1.10 -8.65
C LEU A 367 -4.11 0.03 -9.34
N SER A 368 -3.87 1.18 -8.67
CA SER A 368 -3.12 2.28 -9.26
C SER A 368 -1.68 1.93 -9.62
N TYR A 369 -1.09 0.91 -8.99
CA TYR A 369 0.24 0.38 -9.30
C TYR A 369 0.21 -0.80 -10.29
N CYS A 370 -0.99 -1.34 -10.58
CA CYS A 370 -1.17 -2.44 -11.51
C CYS A 370 -1.46 -1.99 -12.94
N LYS A 371 -1.71 -0.70 -13.17
CA LYS A 371 -1.92 -0.17 -14.51
C LYS A 371 -0.66 -0.38 -15.36
N ALA A 372 -0.82 -0.90 -16.58
CA ALA A 372 0.28 -1.01 -17.53
C ALA A 372 0.91 0.37 -17.78
N LYS A 373 2.24 0.43 -17.77
CA LYS A 373 3.02 1.67 -17.99
C LYS A 373 3.13 1.93 -19.47
#